data_2f0645925f4aecf33edae1644fe59319
#
_entry.id   2f0645925f4aecf33edae1644fe59319
#
_cell.length_a   1.000
_cell.length_b   1.000
_cell.length_c   1.000
_cell.angle_alpha   90.00
_cell.angle_beta   90.00
_cell.angle_gamma   90.00
#
_symmetry.space_group_name_H-M   'P 1'
#
loop_
_entity.id
_entity.type
_entity.pdbx_description
1 polymer ?
#
loop_
_entity_poly.entity_id
_entity_poly.type
_entity_poly.pdbx_seq_one_letter_code
_entity_poly.pdbx_strand_id
1 'polypeptide(L)'
;TELPLLVANQPTRGVDVGSIEFIHRRIVDVRDQGCAVLLISSELDEVVSLADRIAVMYRGRIVGIVPADTGRDVLGLMMAGVPLDEAVAASSGSAGQTGASRKEEQ
;
A
#
# COMPACT_ATOMS: atom_id res chain seq x y z
N THR A 1 13.51 20.21 -15.67
CA THR A 1 12.57 20.87 -14.78
C THR A 1 12.46 20.10 -13.48
N GLU A 2 12.60 20.78 -12.40
CA GLU A 2 12.50 20.15 -11.08
C GLU A 2 11.08 20.20 -10.58
N LEU A 3 10.64 19.09 -10.06
CA LEU A 3 9.33 19.01 -9.42
C LEU A 3 9.53 19.09 -7.92
N PRO A 4 8.72 19.89 -7.21
CA PRO A 4 8.81 19.90 -5.75
C PRO A 4 8.44 18.52 -5.21
N LEU A 5 9.03 18.18 -4.08
CA LEU A 5 8.80 16.88 -3.43
C LEU A 5 8.35 17.11 -2.00
N LEU A 6 7.22 16.53 -1.65
CA LEU A 6 6.74 16.51 -0.28
C LEU A 6 6.97 15.10 0.28
N VAL A 7 7.61 15.03 1.45
CA VAL A 7 7.74 13.75 2.16
C VAL A 7 6.78 13.78 3.35
N ALA A 8 5.82 12.87 3.34
CA ALA A 8 4.85 12.74 4.42
C ALA A 8 5.15 11.43 5.16
N ASN A 9 5.75 11.55 6.33
CA ASN A 9 6.19 10.40 7.11
C ASN A 9 5.21 10.17 8.26
N GLN A 10 4.46 9.07 8.19
CA GLN A 10 3.45 8.70 9.19
C GLN A 10 2.52 9.87 9.49
N PRO A 11 1.93 10.49 8.47
CA PRO A 11 1.25 11.79 8.66
C PRO A 11 0.03 11.73 9.56
N THR A 12 -0.59 10.56 9.70
CA THR A 12 -1.81 10.43 10.52
C THR A 12 -1.57 9.67 11.80
N ARG A 13 -0.31 9.42 12.14
CA ARG A 13 0.02 8.67 13.34
C ARG A 13 -0.36 9.48 14.57
N GLY A 14 -1.19 8.88 15.42
CA GLY A 14 -1.62 9.56 16.65
C GLY A 14 -2.66 10.65 16.43
N VAL A 15 -3.21 10.76 15.23
CA VAL A 15 -4.18 11.80 14.89
C VAL A 15 -5.59 11.23 15.00
N ASP A 16 -6.54 12.05 15.44
CA ASP A 16 -7.92 11.60 15.55
C ASP A 16 -8.56 11.39 14.18
N VAL A 17 -9.65 10.62 14.16
CA VAL A 17 -10.29 10.18 12.92
C VAL A 17 -10.74 11.37 12.06
N GLY A 18 -11.28 12.40 12.70
CA GLY A 18 -11.76 13.57 11.93
C GLY A 18 -10.65 14.33 11.26
N SER A 19 -9.49 14.38 11.86
CA SER A 19 -8.35 15.09 11.30
C SER A 19 -7.64 14.30 10.22
N ILE A 20 -7.77 12.97 10.24
CA ILE A 20 -7.12 12.12 9.23
C ILE A 20 -7.61 12.47 7.83
N GLU A 21 -8.91 12.62 7.66
CA GLU A 21 -9.48 12.96 6.36
C GLU A 21 -8.97 14.31 5.86
N PHE A 22 -8.86 15.26 6.75
CA PHE A 22 -8.33 16.58 6.41
C PHE A 22 -6.89 16.49 5.93
N ILE A 23 -6.06 15.70 6.63
CA ILE A 23 -4.66 15.53 6.26
C ILE A 23 -4.55 14.85 4.90
N HIS A 24 -5.35 13.80 4.67
CA HIS A 24 -5.33 13.10 3.39
C HIS A 24 -5.73 14.03 2.24
N ARG A 25 -6.72 14.86 2.46
CA ARG A 25 -7.16 15.81 1.44
C ARG A 25 -6.07 16.81 1.11
N ARG A 26 -5.33 17.27 2.11
CA ARG A 26 -4.22 18.18 1.89
C ARG A 26 -3.11 17.53 1.07
N ILE A 27 -2.84 16.27 1.32
CA ILE A 27 -1.82 15.53 0.57
C ILE A 27 -2.23 15.42 -0.91
N VAL A 28 -3.49 15.11 -1.15
CA VAL A 28 -4.00 15.01 -2.53
C VAL A 28 -3.96 16.38 -3.22
N ASP A 29 -4.33 17.43 -2.50
CA ASP A 29 -4.30 18.78 -3.06
C ASP A 29 -2.88 19.16 -3.50
N VAL A 30 -1.90 18.87 -2.67
CA VAL A 30 -0.50 19.19 -2.98
C VAL A 30 -0.05 18.40 -4.22
N ARG A 31 -0.43 17.13 -4.29
CA ARG A 31 -0.11 16.32 -5.47
C ARG A 31 -0.75 16.90 -6.73
N ASP A 32 -2.01 17.30 -6.63
CA ASP A 32 -2.74 17.84 -7.77
C ASP A 32 -2.16 19.18 -8.26
N GLN A 33 -1.41 19.86 -7.42
CA GLN A 33 -0.73 21.10 -7.78
C GLN A 33 0.61 20.84 -8.47
N GLY A 34 0.93 19.58 -8.75
CA GLY A 34 2.15 19.24 -9.46
C GLY A 34 3.31 18.83 -8.56
N CYS A 35 3.04 18.61 -7.29
CA CYS A 35 4.07 18.17 -6.34
C CYS A 35 4.15 16.66 -6.32
N ALA A 36 5.35 16.11 -6.36
CA ALA A 36 5.55 14.68 -6.13
C ALA A 36 5.46 14.43 -4.62
N VAL A 37 4.76 13.38 -4.22
CA VAL A 37 4.59 13.05 -2.81
C VAL A 37 5.16 11.67 -2.52
N LEU A 38 6.04 11.60 -1.53
CA LEU A 38 6.50 10.34 -0.98
C LEU A 38 5.81 10.13 0.35
N LEU A 39 4.91 9.16 0.40
CA LEU A 39 4.15 8.85 1.61
C LEU A 39 4.76 7.63 2.28
N ILE A 40 5.12 7.77 3.54
CA ILE A 40 5.64 6.68 4.35
C ILE A 40 4.62 6.38 5.44
N SER A 41 4.09 5.18 5.46
CA SER A 41 3.05 4.83 6.41
C SER A 41 3.07 3.34 6.70
N SER A 42 2.75 2.97 7.92
CA SER A 42 2.56 1.57 8.30
C SER A 42 1.09 1.15 8.21
N GLU A 43 0.22 2.10 7.83
CA GLU A 43 -1.21 1.83 7.70
C GLU A 43 -1.53 1.48 6.25
N LEU A 44 -1.85 0.22 6.00
CA LEU A 44 -2.11 -0.23 4.64
C LEU A 44 -3.27 0.53 4.00
N ASP A 45 -4.34 0.78 4.75
CA ASP A 45 -5.49 1.51 4.22
C ASP A 45 -5.11 2.90 3.75
N GLU A 46 -4.25 3.59 4.50
CA GLU A 46 -3.80 4.92 4.13
C GLU A 46 -3.00 4.89 2.84
N VAL A 47 -2.07 3.95 2.74
CA VAL A 47 -1.24 3.84 1.54
C VAL A 47 -2.08 3.50 0.31
N VAL A 48 -2.98 2.53 0.45
CA VAL A 48 -3.81 2.09 -0.68
C VAL A 48 -4.72 3.22 -1.17
N SER A 49 -5.24 4.03 -0.24
CA SER A 49 -6.17 5.09 -0.61
C SER A 49 -5.50 6.29 -1.25
N LEU A 50 -4.21 6.51 -1.01
CA LEU A 50 -3.54 7.73 -1.46
C LEU A 50 -2.50 7.52 -2.55
N ALA A 51 -1.89 6.35 -2.60
CA ALA A 51 -0.73 6.13 -3.46
C ALA A 51 -1.13 5.70 -4.87
N ASP A 52 -0.32 6.05 -5.85
CA ASP A 52 -0.43 5.52 -7.21
C ASP A 52 0.36 4.23 -7.33
N ARG A 53 1.50 4.17 -6.66
CA ARG A 53 2.34 2.98 -6.60
C ARG A 53 2.79 2.76 -5.17
N ILE A 54 3.02 1.50 -4.82
CA ILE A 54 3.39 1.13 -3.46
C ILE A 54 4.72 0.38 -3.49
N ALA A 55 5.68 0.86 -2.72
CA ALA A 55 6.92 0.15 -2.47
C ALA A 55 6.81 -0.48 -1.10
N VAL A 56 6.90 -1.81 -1.04
CA VAL A 56 6.80 -2.52 0.24
C VAL A 56 8.20 -2.78 0.76
N MET A 57 8.44 -2.41 2.01
CA MET A 57 9.74 -2.58 2.64
C MET A 57 9.67 -3.61 3.76
N TYR A 58 10.73 -4.39 3.87
CA TYR A 58 10.86 -5.36 4.95
C TYR A 58 12.33 -5.46 5.33
N ARG A 59 12.62 -5.18 6.58
CA ARG A 59 13.98 -5.27 7.15
C ARG A 59 14.99 -4.48 6.33
N GLY A 60 14.62 -3.27 5.96
CA GLY A 60 15.53 -2.36 5.26
C GLY A 60 15.66 -2.62 3.78
N ARG A 61 14.87 -3.52 3.22
CA ARG A 61 14.91 -3.83 1.80
C ARG A 61 13.55 -3.60 1.17
N ILE A 62 13.57 -3.22 -0.10
CA ILE A 62 12.34 -3.13 -0.88
C ILE A 62 12.00 -4.51 -1.41
N VAL A 63 10.88 -5.06 -0.94
CA VAL A 63 10.42 -6.38 -1.35
C VAL A 63 9.88 -6.34 -2.77
N GLY A 64 9.23 -5.25 -3.13
CA GLY A 64 8.70 -5.06 -4.47
C GLY A 64 8.00 -3.72 -4.59
N ILE A 65 7.79 -3.28 -5.84
CA ILE A 65 7.06 -2.06 -6.13
C ILE A 65 5.89 -2.45 -7.02
N VAL A 66 4.68 -2.12 -6.60
CA VAL A 66 3.46 -2.57 -7.24
C VAL A 66 2.47 -1.41 -7.40
N PRO A 67 1.50 -1.53 -8.31
CA PRO A 67 0.42 -0.54 -8.41
C PRO A 67 -0.44 -0.55 -7.14
N ALA A 68 -1.09 0.56 -6.89
CA ALA A 68 -1.95 0.69 -5.71
C ALA A 68 -3.17 -0.22 -5.75
N ASP A 69 -3.55 -0.69 -6.92
CA ASP A 69 -4.70 -1.60 -7.06
C ASP A 69 -4.33 -3.07 -6.84
N THR A 70 -3.11 -3.34 -6.42
CA THR A 70 -2.69 -4.68 -6.04
C THR A 70 -3.53 -5.14 -4.83
N GLY A 71 -3.95 -6.40 -4.86
CA GLY A 71 -4.81 -6.93 -3.79
C GLY A 71 -4.16 -6.86 -2.42
N ARG A 72 -5.00 -6.68 -1.40
CA ARG A 72 -4.50 -6.57 -0.03
C ARG A 72 -3.83 -7.85 0.45
N ASP A 73 -4.27 -9.01 -0.06
CA ASP A 73 -3.65 -10.28 0.30
C ASP A 73 -2.20 -10.34 -0.19
N VAL A 74 -1.94 -9.88 -1.41
CA VAL A 74 -0.58 -9.81 -1.94
C VAL A 74 0.25 -8.83 -1.13
N LEU A 75 -0.29 -7.64 -0.87
CA LEU A 75 0.41 -6.61 -0.10
C LEU A 75 0.73 -7.10 1.31
N GLY A 76 -0.23 -7.79 1.95
CA GLY A 76 -0.01 -8.33 3.29
C GLY A 76 1.13 -9.32 3.34
N LEU A 77 1.22 -10.21 2.35
CA LEU A 77 2.31 -11.16 2.27
C LEU A 77 3.65 -10.47 2.06
N MET A 78 3.68 -9.46 1.20
CA MET A 78 4.89 -8.70 0.97
C MET A 78 5.34 -7.97 2.22
N MET A 79 4.39 -7.44 3.00
CA MET A 79 4.72 -6.76 4.25
C MET A 79 5.31 -7.72 5.28
N ALA A 80 5.05 -9.01 5.13
CA ALA A 80 5.64 -10.04 5.97
C ALA A 80 6.97 -10.57 5.41
N GLY A 81 7.44 -9.98 4.32
CA GLY A 81 8.72 -10.35 3.74
C GLY A 81 8.65 -11.34 2.59
N VAL A 82 7.45 -11.73 2.16
CA VAL A 82 7.30 -12.67 1.04
C VAL A 82 7.60 -11.93 -0.27
N PRO A 83 8.50 -12.45 -1.12
CA PRO A 83 8.78 -11.80 -2.41
C PRO A 83 7.53 -11.71 -3.28
N LEU A 84 7.51 -10.72 -4.16
CA LEU A 84 6.33 -10.41 -4.96
C LEU A 84 5.83 -11.63 -5.76
N ASP A 85 6.72 -12.33 -6.44
CA ASP A 85 6.33 -13.46 -7.26
C ASP A 85 5.68 -14.57 -6.42
N GLU A 86 6.22 -14.81 -5.23
CA GLU A 86 5.65 -15.81 -4.33
C GLU A 86 4.33 -15.34 -3.74
N ALA A 87 4.22 -14.06 -3.44
CA ALA A 87 3.00 -13.50 -2.88
C ALA A 87 1.86 -13.61 -3.89
N VAL A 88 2.13 -13.31 -5.14
CA VAL A 88 1.13 -13.41 -6.20
C VAL A 88 0.71 -14.86 -6.40
N ALA A 89 1.68 -15.79 -6.42
CA ALA A 89 1.38 -17.20 -6.59
C ALA A 89 0.54 -17.75 -5.45
N ALA A 90 0.87 -17.36 -4.22
CA ALA A 90 0.13 -17.82 -3.05
C ALA A 90 -1.30 -17.30 -3.05
N SER A 91 -1.46 -16.02 -3.40
CA SER A 91 -2.77 -15.38 -3.46
C SER A 91 -3.63 -16.03 -4.55
N SER A 92 -3.05 -16.23 -5.74
CA SER A 92 -3.77 -16.85 -6.84
C SER A 92 -4.19 -18.27 -6.51
N GLY A 93 -3.28 -19.03 -5.90
CA GLY A 93 -3.59 -20.39 -5.50
C GLY A 93 -4.72 -20.44 -4.49
N SER A 94 -4.68 -19.54 -3.52
CA SER A 94 -5.70 -19.44 -2.52
C SER A 94 -7.06 -19.08 -3.15
N ALA A 95 -7.06 -18.12 -4.05
CA ALA A 95 -8.28 -17.71 -4.72
C ALA A 95 -8.86 -18.81 -5.59
N GLY A 96 -7.99 -19.58 -6.23
CA GLY A 96 -8.42 -20.64 -7.10
C GLY A 96 -9.07 -21.81 -6.38
N GLN A 97 -8.81 -21.93 -5.09
CA GLN A 97 -9.37 -23.04 -4.31
C GLN A 97 -10.67 -22.73 -3.66
N THR A 98 -11.00 -21.55 -3.64
CA THR A 98 -12.16 -21.19 -2.86
C THR A 98 -13.43 -21.51 -3.54
N GLY A 99 -13.09 -22.02 -3.47
CA GLY A 99 -13.79 -21.97 -4.03
C GLY A 99 -14.23 -22.73 -3.89
N ALA A 100 -13.69 -23.38 -3.50
CA ALA A 100 -13.46 -23.86 -3.39
C ALA A 100 -13.44 -24.47 -2.84
N SER A 101 -13.12 -24.60 -2.27
CA SER A 101 -12.55 -24.70 -1.59
C SER A 101 -12.87 -24.93 -1.08
N ARG A 102 -13.13 -25.33 -0.96
CA ARG A 102 -12.75 -25.29 -0.38
C ARG A 102 -13.15 -25.57 -0.04
N LYS A 103 -13.31 -26.07 -0.09
CA LYS A 103 -12.95 -26.19 0.30
C LYS A 103 -13.09 -26.62 0.57
N GLU A 104 -13.18 -26.96 0.43
CA GLU A 104 -12.59 -27.11 0.65
C GLU A 104 -12.63 -27.48 0.73
N GLU A 105 -12.83 -28.01 0.64
CA GLU A 105 -12.17 -28.16 0.77
C GLU A 105 -12.19 -28.42 0.78
N GLN A 106 -12.53 -28.89 0.72
CA GLN A 106 -11.92 -28.91 0.85
C GLN A 106 -11.82 -29.07 1.05
#